data_1467fe4ba5b9aaca4fc2751fe272d19a
#
_entry.id   1467fe4ba5b9aaca4fc2751fe272d19a
#
_cell.length_a   1.000
_cell.length_b   1.000
_cell.length_c   1.000
_cell.angle_alpha   90.00
_cell.angle_beta   90.00
_cell.angle_gamma   90.00
#
_symmetry.space_group_name_H-M   'P 1'
#
loop_
_entity.id
_entity.type
_entity.pdbx_description
1 polymer ?
#
loop_
_entity_poly.entity_id
_entity_poly.type
_entity_poly.pdbx_seq_one_letter_code
_entity_poly.pdbx_strand_id
1 'polypeptide(L)'
;MWAQIVAHVDDGSLVEANVLHRFLDPAIRFDERAPEVRNEEPLLVNTKDSWVDRPDAATAIPNLFLAADFVRTNTDLATMEGANEAARRAVNALLDAADSSERRCQVFELDEPALLAPFRAVDAVLWKLGRRGPKKSPIHVNEDGDLEVANIFR
;
A
#
# COMPACT_ATOMS: atom_id res chain seq x y z
N MET A 1 20.84 3.72 13.21
CA MET A 1 20.46 3.07 11.94
C MET A 1 21.65 2.38 11.26
N TRP A 2 22.72 3.08 10.81
CA TRP A 2 23.86 2.44 10.13
C TRP A 2 24.49 1.30 10.93
N ALA A 3 24.81 1.52 12.20
CA ALA A 3 25.37 0.48 13.08
C ALA A 3 24.45 -0.76 13.23
N GLN A 4 23.16 -0.57 13.18
CA GLN A 4 22.18 -1.68 13.25
C GLN A 4 22.18 -2.48 11.95
N ILE A 5 22.31 -1.82 10.79
CA ILE A 5 22.41 -2.49 9.50
C ILE A 5 23.70 -3.30 9.43
N VAL A 6 24.83 -2.69 9.78
CA VAL A 6 26.14 -3.36 9.83
C VAL A 6 26.14 -4.58 10.75
N ALA A 7 25.49 -4.48 11.91
CA ALA A 7 25.36 -5.60 12.85
C ALA A 7 24.47 -6.76 12.34
N HIS A 8 23.59 -6.49 11.37
CA HIS A 8 22.72 -7.52 10.77
C HIS A 8 23.35 -8.19 9.55
N VAL A 9 24.22 -7.48 8.82
CA VAL A 9 24.94 -7.97 7.64
C VAL A 9 26.38 -8.22 8.04
N ASP A 10 26.61 -9.33 8.74
CA ASP A 10 27.91 -9.68 9.37
C ASP A 10 28.88 -10.38 8.38
N ASP A 11 28.89 -9.95 7.13
CA ASP A 11 29.77 -10.49 6.08
C ASP A 11 31.00 -9.59 5.78
N GLY A 12 31.12 -8.49 6.52
CA GLY A 12 32.23 -7.53 6.33
C GLY A 12 32.14 -6.66 5.08
N SER A 13 31.05 -6.77 4.28
CA SER A 13 30.84 -5.96 3.07
C SER A 13 30.43 -4.52 3.40
N LEU A 14 29.72 -4.33 4.52
CA LEU A 14 29.22 -3.02 4.95
C LEU A 14 30.20 -2.33 5.90
N VAL A 15 31.34 -1.91 5.37
CA VAL A 15 32.29 -1.09 6.09
C VAL A 15 32.19 0.38 5.70
N GLU A 16 32.55 1.28 6.61
CA GLU A 16 32.49 2.73 6.38
C GLU A 16 33.26 3.16 5.10
N ALA A 17 34.35 2.49 4.78
CA ALA A 17 35.17 2.76 3.59
C ALA A 17 34.40 2.47 2.26
N ASN A 18 33.37 1.65 2.30
CA ASN A 18 32.57 1.30 1.13
C ASN A 18 31.35 2.24 0.93
N VAL A 19 31.15 3.19 1.83
CA VAL A 19 30.06 4.18 1.74
C VAL A 19 30.50 5.30 0.81
N LEU A 20 29.99 5.30 -0.41
CA LEU A 20 30.29 6.33 -1.41
C LEU A 20 29.54 7.65 -1.15
N HIS A 21 28.31 7.55 -0.65
CA HIS A 21 27.48 8.72 -0.39
C HIS A 21 26.42 8.42 0.68
N ARG A 22 26.09 9.44 1.47
CA ARG A 22 24.97 9.41 2.42
C ARG A 22 24.06 10.59 2.13
N PHE A 23 22.79 10.31 2.06
CA PHE A 23 21.76 11.31 1.98
C PHE A 23 20.71 11.05 3.05
N LEU A 24 20.40 12.08 3.78
CA LEU A 24 19.23 12.10 4.65
C LEU A 24 18.30 13.21 4.14
N ASP A 25 17.03 12.89 4.01
CA ASP A 25 16.02 13.87 3.62
C ASP A 25 16.10 15.10 4.53
N PRO A 26 16.30 16.31 3.97
CA PRO A 26 16.43 17.55 4.76
C PRO A 26 15.16 17.90 5.54
N ALA A 27 13.99 17.34 5.17
CA ALA A 27 12.76 17.50 5.94
C ALA A 27 12.77 16.70 7.26
N ILE A 28 13.69 15.74 7.42
CA ILE A 28 13.87 15.01 8.68
C ILE A 28 14.77 15.84 9.60
N ARG A 29 14.16 16.40 10.64
CA ARG A 29 14.83 17.22 11.65
C ARG A 29 15.11 16.42 12.91
N PHE A 30 16.33 16.57 13.40
CA PHE A 30 16.74 16.10 14.71
C PHE A 30 16.87 17.31 15.64
N ASP A 31 16.11 17.34 16.70
CA ASP A 31 16.27 18.34 17.75
C ASP A 31 17.09 17.69 18.88
N GLU A 32 18.27 18.20 19.15
CA GLU A 32 19.12 17.70 20.25
C GLU A 32 18.47 17.86 21.63
N ARG A 33 17.46 18.74 21.74
CA ARG A 33 16.73 19.04 22.97
C ARG A 33 15.44 18.22 23.11
N ALA A 34 15.00 17.55 22.04
CA ALA A 34 13.81 16.71 22.02
C ALA A 34 14.19 15.30 21.56
N PRO A 35 13.76 14.24 22.25
CA PRO A 35 14.09 12.87 21.85
C PRO A 35 13.39 12.42 20.56
N GLU A 36 12.55 13.27 19.98
CA GLU A 36 11.70 12.94 18.84
C GLU A 36 12.30 13.44 17.52
N VAL A 37 12.36 12.53 16.55
CA VAL A 37 12.64 12.87 15.16
C VAL A 37 11.39 13.46 14.56
N ARG A 38 11.51 14.66 13.99
CA ARG A 38 10.40 15.33 13.29
C ARG A 38 10.58 15.20 11.79
N ASN A 39 9.53 14.76 11.10
CA ASN A 39 9.45 14.85 9.66
C ASN A 39 8.54 16.02 9.29
N GLU A 40 9.09 17.04 8.60
CA GLU A 40 8.36 18.25 8.18
C GLU A 40 7.49 18.01 6.94
N GLU A 41 7.82 16.99 6.15
CA GLU A 41 7.09 16.59 4.95
C GLU A 41 6.69 15.10 5.04
N PRO A 42 5.79 14.74 5.97
CA PRO A 42 5.40 13.35 6.15
C PRO A 42 4.66 12.84 4.91
N LEU A 43 5.03 11.64 4.46
CA LEU A 43 4.30 10.95 3.41
C LEU A 43 2.88 10.62 3.87
N LEU A 44 1.99 10.40 2.89
CA LEU A 44 0.66 9.90 3.16
C LEU A 44 0.73 8.58 3.93
N VAL A 45 0.07 8.53 5.08
CA VAL A 45 -0.05 7.33 5.90
C VAL A 45 -1.49 6.83 5.83
N ASN A 46 -1.64 5.60 5.37
CA ASN A 46 -2.93 4.91 5.38
C ASN A 46 -3.23 4.44 6.79
N THR A 47 -4.07 5.17 7.49
CA THR A 47 -4.57 4.75 8.79
C THR A 47 -5.76 3.79 8.62
N LYS A 48 -6.06 3.03 9.66
CA LYS A 48 -7.24 2.15 9.65
C LYS A 48 -8.49 2.97 9.32
N ASP A 49 -9.30 2.44 8.41
CA ASP A 49 -10.58 3.01 7.95
C ASP A 49 -10.48 4.36 7.22
N SER A 50 -9.28 4.90 6.95
CA SER A 50 -9.11 6.19 6.26
C SER A 50 -9.46 6.17 4.77
N TRP A 51 -9.59 4.99 4.16
CA TRP A 51 -9.89 4.87 2.74
C TRP A 51 -11.26 5.49 2.37
N VAL A 52 -12.25 5.35 3.24
CA VAL A 52 -13.60 5.89 3.02
C VAL A 52 -13.64 7.42 3.03
N ASP A 53 -12.69 8.04 3.70
CA ASP A 53 -12.58 9.50 3.85
C ASP A 53 -11.76 10.15 2.73
N ARG A 54 -11.13 9.34 1.86
CA ARG A 54 -10.37 9.87 0.73
C ARG A 54 -11.29 10.43 -0.34
N PRO A 55 -10.92 11.55 -0.97
CA PRO A 55 -11.72 12.12 -2.04
C PRO A 55 -11.74 11.21 -3.27
N ASP A 56 -12.83 11.23 -4.01
CA ASP A 56 -12.90 10.65 -5.34
C ASP A 56 -12.18 11.55 -6.36
N ALA A 57 -11.78 10.96 -7.49
CA ALA A 57 -11.22 11.70 -8.61
C ALA A 57 -12.20 12.75 -9.17
N ALA A 58 -13.50 12.43 -9.20
CA ALA A 58 -14.57 13.39 -9.48
C ALA A 58 -15.04 14.02 -8.17
N THR A 59 -15.00 15.35 -8.07
CA THR A 59 -15.47 16.05 -6.87
C THR A 59 -16.87 16.61 -7.02
N ALA A 60 -17.50 17.01 -5.93
CA ALA A 60 -18.75 17.73 -5.94
C ALA A 60 -18.61 19.19 -6.46
N ILE A 61 -17.40 19.67 -6.62
CA ILE A 61 -17.11 21.00 -7.16
C ILE A 61 -17.02 20.89 -8.68
N PRO A 62 -17.87 21.60 -9.45
CA PRO A 62 -17.80 21.58 -10.91
C PRO A 62 -16.41 21.94 -11.42
N ASN A 63 -15.92 21.21 -12.43
CA ASN A 63 -14.63 21.41 -13.08
C ASN A 63 -13.39 21.17 -12.17
N LEU A 64 -13.56 20.57 -10.98
CA LEU A 64 -12.45 20.15 -10.15
C LEU A 64 -12.32 18.62 -10.16
N PHE A 65 -11.21 18.14 -10.71
CA PHE A 65 -10.84 16.73 -10.77
C PHE A 65 -9.51 16.53 -10.05
N LEU A 66 -9.39 15.43 -9.31
CA LEU A 66 -8.22 15.12 -8.50
C LEU A 66 -7.48 13.91 -9.09
N ALA A 67 -6.16 14.03 -9.19
CA ALA A 67 -5.29 12.97 -9.69
C ALA A 67 -3.99 12.94 -8.89
N ALA A 68 -3.95 12.14 -7.85
CA ALA A 68 -2.76 11.93 -7.02
C ALA A 68 -2.93 10.65 -6.20
N ASP A 69 -1.89 10.24 -5.49
CA ASP A 69 -1.86 9.03 -4.66
C ASP A 69 -2.76 9.11 -3.41
N PHE A 70 -3.19 10.30 -3.01
CA PHE A 70 -4.16 10.50 -1.93
C PHE A 70 -5.62 10.28 -2.36
N VAL A 71 -5.91 10.21 -3.65
CA VAL A 71 -7.26 9.95 -4.18
C VAL A 71 -7.68 8.53 -3.88
N ARG A 72 -8.97 8.31 -3.64
CA ARG A 72 -9.53 6.98 -3.41
C ARG A 72 -9.41 6.13 -4.67
N THR A 73 -8.67 5.04 -4.57
CA THR A 73 -8.39 4.10 -5.66
C THR A 73 -8.61 2.67 -5.18
N ASN A 74 -8.70 1.71 -6.11
CA ASN A 74 -8.74 0.28 -5.76
C ASN A 74 -7.42 -0.18 -5.14
N THR A 75 -6.31 0.42 -5.57
CA THR A 75 -4.97 0.09 -5.07
C THR A 75 -4.78 0.45 -3.58
N ASP A 76 -5.47 1.50 -3.09
CA ASP A 76 -5.42 1.99 -1.70
C ASP A 76 -4.01 2.10 -1.09
N LEU A 77 -3.05 2.47 -1.89
CA LEU A 77 -1.66 2.67 -1.49
C LEU A 77 -1.13 3.98 -2.06
N ALA A 78 -0.28 4.69 -1.30
CA ALA A 78 0.49 5.83 -1.78
C ALA A 78 1.65 5.34 -2.67
N THR A 79 1.31 4.90 -3.87
CA THR A 79 2.23 4.31 -4.86
C THR A 79 2.02 4.91 -6.23
N MET A 80 2.96 4.64 -7.14
CA MET A 80 2.83 5.06 -8.55
C MET A 80 1.60 4.42 -9.21
N GLU A 81 1.25 3.20 -8.84
CA GLU A 81 0.06 2.51 -9.34
C GLU A 81 -1.21 3.21 -8.88
N GLY A 82 -1.29 3.60 -7.59
CA GLY A 82 -2.40 4.39 -7.05
C GLY A 82 -2.53 5.73 -7.75
N ALA A 83 -1.43 6.45 -7.94
CA ALA A 83 -1.42 7.73 -8.65
C ALA A 83 -1.83 7.57 -10.13
N ASN A 84 -1.38 6.50 -10.80
CA ASN A 84 -1.77 6.20 -12.18
C ASN A 84 -3.27 5.86 -12.28
N GLU A 85 -3.80 5.07 -11.36
CA GLU A 85 -5.23 4.77 -11.29
C GLU A 85 -6.05 6.05 -11.04
N ALA A 86 -5.63 6.90 -10.10
CA ALA A 86 -6.28 8.19 -9.83
C ALA A 86 -6.31 9.09 -11.08
N ALA A 87 -5.20 9.14 -11.83
CA ALA A 87 -5.14 9.90 -13.08
C ALA A 87 -6.14 9.36 -14.13
N ARG A 88 -6.25 8.03 -14.29
CA ARG A 88 -7.22 7.42 -15.21
C ARG A 88 -8.66 7.72 -14.80
N ARG A 89 -8.97 7.69 -13.51
CA ARG A 89 -10.28 8.06 -12.97
C ARG A 89 -10.59 9.52 -13.20
N ALA A 90 -9.62 10.43 -13.01
CA ALA A 90 -9.78 11.85 -13.25
C ALA A 90 -10.03 12.15 -14.74
N VAL A 91 -9.29 11.49 -15.65
CA VAL A 91 -9.53 11.63 -17.10
C VAL A 91 -10.92 11.13 -17.47
N ASN A 92 -11.36 9.99 -16.96
CA ASN A 92 -12.69 9.48 -17.22
C ASN A 92 -13.79 10.45 -16.75
N ALA A 93 -13.63 10.98 -15.53
CA ALA A 93 -14.57 11.97 -14.99
C ALA A 93 -14.60 13.27 -15.81
N LEU A 94 -13.45 13.72 -16.30
CA LEU A 94 -13.36 14.89 -17.20
C LEU A 94 -14.07 14.62 -18.52
N LEU A 95 -13.87 13.45 -19.12
CA LEU A 95 -14.55 13.05 -20.37
C LEU A 95 -16.08 12.93 -20.18
N ASP A 96 -16.52 12.45 -19.01
CA ASP A 96 -17.94 12.39 -18.67
C ASP A 96 -18.53 13.80 -18.49
N ALA A 97 -17.83 14.68 -17.79
CA ALA A 97 -18.27 16.07 -17.60
C ALA A 97 -18.31 16.88 -18.92
N ALA A 98 -17.46 16.51 -19.88
CA ALA A 98 -17.40 17.14 -21.21
C ALA A 98 -18.37 16.50 -22.22
N ASP A 99 -19.18 15.51 -21.81
CA ASP A 99 -20.02 14.71 -22.71
C ASP A 99 -19.26 14.15 -23.92
N SER A 100 -18.01 13.74 -23.68
CA SER A 100 -17.10 13.29 -24.74
C SER A 100 -17.38 11.84 -25.14
N SER A 101 -17.37 11.56 -26.42
CA SER A 101 -17.45 10.20 -26.97
C SER A 101 -16.11 9.46 -26.98
N GLU A 102 -15.03 10.10 -26.52
CA GLU A 102 -13.70 9.49 -26.48
C GLU A 102 -13.66 8.26 -25.57
N ARG A 103 -12.78 7.33 -25.91
CA ARG A 103 -12.61 6.07 -25.16
C ARG A 103 -12.16 6.35 -23.73
N ARG A 104 -12.84 5.75 -22.77
CA ARG A 104 -12.47 5.82 -21.34
C ARG A 104 -11.18 5.04 -21.08
N CYS A 105 -10.36 5.57 -20.18
CA CYS A 105 -9.21 4.86 -19.65
C CYS A 105 -9.66 3.62 -18.90
N GLN A 106 -8.96 2.52 -19.07
CA GLN A 106 -9.21 1.31 -18.30
C GLN A 106 -8.76 1.50 -16.85
N VAL A 107 -9.67 1.27 -15.92
CA VAL A 107 -9.38 1.17 -14.49
C VAL A 107 -9.42 -0.30 -14.13
N PHE A 108 -8.35 -0.77 -13.46
CA PHE A 108 -8.24 -2.17 -13.06
C PHE A 108 -8.83 -2.35 -11.67
N GLU A 109 -9.60 -3.41 -11.49
CA GLU A 109 -10.06 -3.81 -10.17
C GLU A 109 -9.03 -4.73 -9.51
N LEU A 110 -8.99 -4.74 -8.19
CA LEU A 110 -8.22 -5.73 -7.44
C LEU A 110 -9.01 -7.03 -7.42
N ASP A 111 -8.75 -7.86 -8.42
CA ASP A 111 -9.34 -9.19 -8.49
C ASP A 111 -8.57 -10.17 -7.60
N GLU A 112 -9.23 -10.69 -6.59
CA GLU A 112 -8.71 -11.84 -5.88
C GLU A 112 -9.04 -13.12 -6.65
N PRO A 113 -8.09 -14.07 -6.77
CA PRO A 113 -8.34 -15.33 -7.46
C PRO A 113 -9.60 -16.02 -6.93
N ALA A 114 -10.50 -16.42 -7.82
CA ALA A 114 -11.77 -17.08 -7.45
C ALA A 114 -11.54 -18.36 -6.62
N LEU A 115 -10.38 -19.00 -6.76
CA LEU A 115 -9.95 -20.14 -5.94
C LEU A 115 -9.95 -19.83 -4.43
N LEU A 116 -9.75 -18.57 -4.03
CA LEU A 116 -9.73 -18.14 -2.63
C LEU A 116 -11.12 -17.88 -2.06
N ALA A 117 -12.18 -17.86 -2.89
CA ALA A 117 -13.54 -17.56 -2.44
C ALA A 117 -14.05 -18.44 -1.28
N PRO A 118 -13.81 -19.76 -1.24
CA PRO A 118 -14.22 -20.61 -0.10
C PRO A 118 -13.52 -20.22 1.20
N PHE A 119 -12.24 -19.91 1.14
CA PHE A 119 -11.44 -19.49 2.32
C PHE A 119 -11.93 -18.15 2.85
N ARG A 120 -12.23 -17.19 1.98
CA ARG A 120 -12.81 -15.89 2.35
C ARG A 120 -14.16 -16.04 3.04
N ALA A 121 -15.01 -16.94 2.56
CA ALA A 121 -16.30 -17.21 3.20
C ALA A 121 -16.12 -17.73 4.64
N VAL A 122 -15.17 -18.64 4.86
CA VAL A 122 -14.83 -19.15 6.19
C VAL A 122 -14.30 -18.04 7.07
N ASP A 123 -13.35 -17.23 6.58
CA ASP A 123 -12.79 -16.10 7.33
C ASP A 123 -13.85 -15.06 7.71
N ALA A 124 -14.78 -14.77 6.80
CA ALA A 124 -15.86 -13.85 7.08
C ALA A 124 -16.79 -14.36 8.20
N VAL A 125 -17.06 -15.66 8.25
CA VAL A 125 -17.85 -16.27 9.33
C VAL A 125 -17.07 -16.23 10.65
N LEU A 126 -15.79 -16.61 10.65
CA LEU A 126 -14.94 -16.56 11.83
C LEU A 126 -14.83 -15.16 12.39
N TRP A 127 -14.66 -14.16 11.52
CA TRP A 127 -14.63 -12.76 11.90
C TRP A 127 -15.92 -12.30 12.58
N LYS A 128 -17.08 -12.64 12.01
CA LYS A 128 -18.40 -12.34 12.63
C LYS A 128 -18.61 -12.99 13.99
N LEU A 129 -17.97 -14.14 14.22
CA LEU A 129 -18.00 -14.86 15.50
C LEU A 129 -16.95 -14.35 16.49
N GLY A 130 -16.21 -13.28 16.17
CA GLY A 130 -15.13 -12.75 17.00
C GLY A 130 -13.92 -13.68 17.11
N ARG A 131 -13.83 -14.70 16.26
CA ARG A 131 -12.71 -15.63 16.18
C ARG A 131 -11.70 -15.13 15.15
N ARG A 132 -10.42 -15.10 15.51
CA ARG A 132 -9.36 -14.88 14.53
C ARG A 132 -9.24 -16.14 13.68
N GLY A 133 -9.02 -15.96 12.39
CA GLY A 133 -8.67 -17.03 11.47
C GLY A 133 -7.43 -17.83 11.92
N PRO A 134 -7.10 -18.94 11.26
CA PRO A 134 -5.97 -19.76 11.63
C PRO A 134 -4.69 -18.91 11.70
N LYS A 135 -3.90 -19.10 12.76
CA LYS A 135 -2.65 -18.36 12.98
C LYS A 135 -1.58 -18.61 11.91
N LYS A 136 -1.76 -19.66 11.11
CA LYS A 136 -0.86 -20.03 10.01
C LYS A 136 -1.65 -20.03 8.71
N SER A 137 -1.04 -19.53 7.64
CA SER A 137 -1.60 -19.66 6.30
C SER A 137 -1.87 -21.16 6.00
N PRO A 138 -3.03 -21.50 5.43
CA PRO A 138 -3.28 -22.86 4.97
C PRO A 138 -2.33 -23.25 3.81
N ILE A 139 -1.73 -22.28 3.18
CA ILE A 139 -0.74 -22.47 2.12
C ILE A 139 0.52 -21.73 2.55
N HIS A 140 1.64 -22.39 2.62
CA HIS A 140 2.94 -21.78 2.91
C HIS A 140 4.00 -22.37 1.98
N VAL A 141 5.05 -21.60 1.77
CA VAL A 141 6.23 -22.05 1.03
C VAL A 141 7.19 -22.65 2.06
N ASN A 142 7.62 -23.88 1.84
CA ASN A 142 8.64 -24.51 2.68
C ASN A 142 10.04 -23.96 2.41
N GLU A 143 11.03 -24.43 3.18
CA GLU A 143 12.43 -23.99 3.03
C GLU A 143 13.04 -24.34 1.66
N ASP A 144 12.50 -25.34 0.97
CA ASP A 144 12.92 -25.77 -0.36
C ASP A 144 12.24 -24.99 -1.49
N GLY A 145 11.30 -24.08 -1.16
CA GLY A 145 10.56 -23.26 -2.12
C GLY A 145 9.28 -23.89 -2.65
N ASP A 146 8.90 -25.08 -2.16
CA ASP A 146 7.68 -25.77 -2.57
C ASP A 146 6.46 -25.29 -1.80
N LEU A 147 5.30 -25.28 -2.46
CA LEU A 147 4.03 -24.95 -1.86
C LEU A 147 3.51 -26.14 -1.04
N GLU A 148 3.41 -25.95 0.26
CA GLU A 148 2.77 -26.89 1.16
C GLU A 148 1.40 -26.41 1.60
N VAL A 149 0.42 -27.32 1.57
CA VAL A 149 -0.92 -27.08 2.11
C VAL A 149 -1.00 -27.64 3.53
N ALA A 150 -1.17 -26.74 4.50
CA ALA A 150 -1.35 -27.16 5.88
C ALA A 150 -2.63 -27.98 6.03
N ASN A 151 -2.57 -29.05 6.82
CA ASN A 151 -3.75 -29.86 7.12
C ASN A 151 -4.68 -29.06 8.05
N ILE A 152 -5.72 -28.45 7.46
CA ILE A 152 -6.66 -27.53 8.14
C ILE A 152 -7.66 -28.31 9.05
N PHE A 153 -7.61 -29.65 9.04
CA PHE A 153 -8.56 -30.49 9.74
C PHE A 153 -7.97 -31.21 10.99
N ARG A 154 -6.90 -30.66 11.54
CA ARG A 154 -6.37 -31.12 12.83
C ARG A 154 -6.60 -30.11 13.95
#